data_c80116d6c536748a746df6ff69cd9127
#
_entry.id   c80116d6c536748a746df6ff69cd9127
#
_cell.length_a   1.000
_cell.length_b   1.000
_cell.length_c   1.000
_cell.angle_alpha   90.00
_cell.angle_beta   90.00
_cell.angle_gamma   90.00
#
_symmetry.space_group_name_H-M   'P 1'
#
loop_
_entity.id
_entity.type
_entity.pdbx_description
1 polymer ?
#
loop_
_entity_poly.entity_id
_entity_poly.type
_entity_poly.pdbx_seq_one_letter_code
_entity_poly.pdbx_strand_id
1 'polypeptide(L)'
;MIFDLSVVIKAQEESDKNLIHKKLNAALRQKYSGGESAEFVFVKKSVDARHGQLKLCLRYKAYVGEKPGLAQKEFSWRKADGSKKVVVVGSGPAGLFAALKLLERGVQPIIIERGRPTGDRKRDIAAISVKGIVDADSNYCFGEGGAGTFSDGKLYTRSNKRGDIGEVLQTFVQFGADPKILTDAHPHIGTNKLPQIINNMRQKILELGGEFHFESRVVDFIISGASVRGVVARAADKSQKEFLADAVVLATGHSATDIYELLARANPQSLEAKTFAVGVRVEHPRELIDKIQYHGKRAEANLGAAEYRLTAQVDGRGVYSFCMCPGGFVVPSASGPQEIVVNGMSAAERNSAWSNAAIVVETRPEDVAQIMAGQKAAAGSLGLGTSSGAGSLGLASDIGTSPELAAGGPVLGLECLAGLRFRSWLEQLTWQNGGASLGLAKDDRGQSAQAAPAQRMVDFLAGRQSSSLPRSSYTPGLVASRLDLWLPPFVARRLAEGFKAFDKNMKGFISPDALLIASETRTSTPVRILRDKATFECMGLARLYPCGEGSGWSGGIVSSAMDGQNAAAALLGQFSI
;
A
#
# COMPACT_ATOMS: atom_id res chain seq x y z
N MET A 1 4.01 32.24 -24.76
CA MET A 1 3.06 31.15 -25.17
C MET A 1 3.67 29.80 -24.82
N ILE A 2 2.85 28.84 -24.32
CA ILE A 2 3.32 27.50 -23.87
C ILE A 2 2.72 26.43 -24.77
N PHE A 3 3.58 25.54 -25.29
CA PHE A 3 3.16 24.40 -26.12
C PHE A 3 3.61 23.08 -25.52
N ASP A 4 2.71 22.10 -25.43
CA ASP A 4 3.05 20.72 -25.08
C ASP A 4 3.59 20.01 -26.34
N LEU A 5 4.81 19.50 -26.25
CA LEU A 5 5.50 18.77 -27.31
C LEU A 5 5.78 17.33 -26.87
N SER A 6 5.73 16.42 -27.84
CA SER A 6 6.14 15.03 -27.66
C SER A 6 7.07 14.62 -28.77
N VAL A 7 8.22 14.06 -28.42
CA VAL A 7 9.19 13.52 -29.40
C VAL A 7 9.50 12.08 -29.05
N VAL A 8 9.69 11.27 -30.10
CA VAL A 8 10.05 9.85 -29.97
C VAL A 8 11.46 9.67 -30.49
N ILE A 9 12.29 9.00 -29.68
CA ILE A 9 13.67 8.66 -29.99
C ILE A 9 13.89 7.16 -29.75
N LYS A 10 14.97 6.59 -30.33
CA LYS A 10 15.45 5.26 -29.94
C LYS A 10 16.08 5.36 -28.55
N ALA A 11 16.03 4.29 -27.77
CA ALA A 11 16.59 4.32 -26.43
C ALA A 11 18.10 4.65 -26.40
N GLN A 12 18.85 4.25 -27.41
CA GLN A 12 20.27 4.54 -27.59
C GLN A 12 20.57 6.02 -27.88
N GLU A 13 19.58 6.78 -28.34
CA GLU A 13 19.68 8.20 -28.69
C GLU A 13 19.42 9.13 -27.49
N GLU A 14 19.20 8.59 -26.28
CA GLU A 14 18.81 9.38 -25.09
C GLU A 14 19.85 10.44 -24.70
N SER A 15 21.13 10.15 -24.88
CA SER A 15 22.22 11.08 -24.59
C SER A 15 22.44 12.14 -25.66
N ASP A 16 21.85 12.00 -26.86
CA ASP A 16 22.02 12.94 -27.96
C ASP A 16 21.08 14.15 -27.82
N LYS A 17 21.55 15.14 -27.04
CA LYS A 17 20.82 16.39 -26.80
C LYS A 17 20.54 17.17 -28.09
N ASN A 18 21.46 17.11 -29.09
CA ASN A 18 21.31 17.82 -30.35
C ASN A 18 20.17 17.22 -31.18
N LEU A 19 20.10 15.90 -31.27
CA LEU A 19 19.01 15.20 -31.95
C LEU A 19 17.67 15.51 -31.28
N ILE A 20 17.61 15.46 -29.96
CA ILE A 20 16.40 15.77 -29.18
C ILE A 20 15.97 17.21 -29.47
N HIS A 21 16.88 18.18 -29.42
CA HIS A 21 16.59 19.58 -29.68
C HIS A 21 16.12 19.82 -31.10
N LYS A 22 16.74 19.16 -32.09
CA LYS A 22 16.30 19.20 -33.49
C LYS A 22 14.87 18.69 -33.67
N LYS A 23 14.52 17.57 -33.01
CA LYS A 23 13.16 17.00 -33.06
C LYS A 23 12.14 17.91 -32.35
N LEU A 24 12.51 18.55 -31.25
CA LEU A 24 11.66 19.50 -30.52
C LEU A 24 11.36 20.73 -31.37
N ASN A 25 12.38 21.32 -32.02
CA ASN A 25 12.19 22.44 -32.95
C ASN A 25 11.27 22.04 -34.11
N ALA A 26 11.44 20.85 -34.70
CA ALA A 26 10.56 20.37 -35.74
C ALA A 26 9.10 20.20 -35.26
N ALA A 27 8.91 19.67 -34.06
CA ALA A 27 7.57 19.51 -33.47
C ALA A 27 6.93 20.87 -33.13
N LEU A 28 7.73 21.85 -32.67
CA LEU A 28 7.26 23.20 -32.41
C LEU A 28 6.80 23.90 -33.69
N ARG A 29 7.57 23.81 -34.75
CA ARG A 29 7.23 24.43 -36.07
C ARG A 29 5.89 23.92 -36.62
N GLN A 30 5.45 22.73 -36.27
CA GLN A 30 4.12 22.22 -36.67
C GLN A 30 2.97 22.91 -35.91
N LYS A 31 3.26 23.51 -34.73
CA LYS A 31 2.27 24.15 -33.87
C LYS A 31 2.37 25.67 -33.84
N TYR A 32 3.53 26.19 -34.20
CA TYR A 32 3.86 27.62 -34.14
C TYR A 32 4.76 28.03 -35.30
N SER A 33 4.31 29.00 -36.08
CA SER A 33 4.99 29.49 -37.28
C SER A 33 5.83 30.78 -37.05
N GLY A 34 5.85 31.30 -35.80
CA GLY A 34 6.65 32.49 -35.46
C GLY A 34 8.15 32.21 -35.42
N GLY A 35 8.96 33.26 -35.51
CA GLY A 35 10.43 33.18 -35.53
C GLY A 35 11.09 33.28 -34.15
N GLU A 36 10.32 33.37 -33.09
CA GLU A 36 10.83 33.53 -31.70
C GLU A 36 11.54 32.27 -31.20
N SER A 37 12.59 32.45 -30.41
CA SER A 37 13.27 31.33 -29.76
C SER A 37 12.40 30.73 -28.66
N ALA A 38 12.45 29.41 -28.51
CA ALA A 38 11.74 28.68 -27.47
C ALA A 38 12.72 28.06 -26.48
N GLU A 39 12.37 28.13 -25.19
CA GLU A 39 13.02 27.36 -24.16
C GLU A 39 12.24 26.07 -23.89
N PHE A 40 12.93 24.91 -23.95
CA PHE A 40 12.31 23.61 -23.76
C PHE A 40 12.53 23.07 -22.36
N VAL A 41 11.44 22.90 -21.63
CA VAL A 41 11.47 22.30 -20.27
C VAL A 41 11.01 20.83 -20.37
N PHE A 42 11.86 19.93 -19.92
CA PHE A 42 11.56 18.52 -19.85
C PHE A 42 10.45 18.25 -18.83
N VAL A 43 9.41 17.51 -19.26
CA VAL A 43 8.24 17.22 -18.44
C VAL A 43 8.19 15.77 -18.04
N LYS A 44 8.44 14.83 -19.01
CA LYS A 44 8.22 13.41 -18.74
C LYS A 44 8.95 12.51 -19.72
N LYS A 45 9.48 11.38 -19.19
CA LYS A 45 10.00 10.26 -20.00
C LYS A 45 9.16 9.01 -19.78
N SER A 46 8.86 8.29 -20.86
CA SER A 46 8.27 6.96 -20.81
C SER A 46 8.90 6.04 -21.84
N VAL A 47 8.96 4.73 -21.51
CA VAL A 47 9.46 3.69 -22.42
C VAL A 47 8.28 3.08 -23.17
N ASP A 48 8.41 2.97 -24.50
CA ASP A 48 7.50 2.21 -25.34
C ASP A 48 8.27 1.02 -25.94
N ALA A 49 7.93 -0.17 -25.47
CA ALA A 49 8.55 -1.43 -25.90
C ALA A 49 7.63 -2.25 -26.83
N ARG A 50 6.52 -1.68 -27.31
CA ARG A 50 5.58 -2.37 -28.18
C ARG A 50 6.19 -2.67 -29.55
N HIS A 51 5.72 -3.75 -30.17
CA HIS A 51 6.13 -4.15 -31.54
C HIS A 51 7.64 -4.43 -31.69
N GLY A 52 8.30 -4.90 -30.64
CA GLY A 52 9.70 -5.31 -30.69
C GLY A 52 10.74 -4.20 -30.85
N GLN A 53 10.33 -2.92 -30.76
CA GLN A 53 11.21 -1.77 -30.80
C GLN A 53 11.18 -1.01 -29.48
N LEU A 54 12.37 -0.75 -28.94
CA LEU A 54 12.51 0.10 -27.76
C LEU A 54 12.58 1.57 -28.16
N LYS A 55 11.58 2.34 -27.78
CA LYS A 55 11.48 3.79 -28.03
C LYS A 55 11.30 4.53 -26.71
N LEU A 56 11.89 5.71 -26.61
CA LEU A 56 11.63 6.66 -25.54
C LEU A 56 10.68 7.74 -26.05
N CYS A 57 9.59 7.93 -25.35
CA CYS A 57 8.67 9.04 -25.57
C CYS A 57 8.99 10.13 -24.57
N LEU A 58 9.51 11.26 -25.05
CA LEU A 58 9.91 12.41 -24.24
C LEU A 58 8.87 13.51 -24.42
N ARG A 59 8.36 14.05 -23.32
CA ARG A 59 7.43 15.18 -23.31
C ARG A 59 8.14 16.42 -22.80
N TYR A 60 7.90 17.53 -23.48
CA TYR A 60 8.46 18.84 -23.14
C TYR A 60 7.36 19.91 -23.19
N LYS A 61 7.55 20.98 -22.42
CA LYS A 61 6.87 22.26 -22.64
C LYS A 61 7.82 23.20 -23.34
N ALA A 62 7.37 23.79 -24.44
CA ALA A 62 8.09 24.86 -25.13
C ALA A 62 7.51 26.21 -24.69
N TYR A 63 8.34 27.05 -24.14
CA TYR A 63 8.03 28.42 -23.74
C TYR A 63 8.54 29.36 -24.84
N VAL A 64 7.63 30.04 -25.54
CA VAL A 64 7.93 30.94 -26.66
C VAL A 64 7.65 32.37 -26.23
N GLY A 65 8.68 33.22 -26.27
CA GLY A 65 8.58 34.62 -25.84
C GLY A 65 8.39 34.84 -24.33
N GLU A 66 8.52 33.80 -23.53
CA GLU A 66 8.44 33.86 -22.08
C GLU A 66 9.44 32.88 -21.43
N LYS A 67 9.91 33.20 -20.25
CA LYS A 67 10.78 32.29 -19.48
C LYS A 67 9.93 31.23 -18.79
N PRO A 68 10.42 29.98 -18.69
CA PRO A 68 9.79 28.97 -17.85
C PRO A 68 9.68 29.50 -16.42
N GLY A 69 8.48 29.65 -15.94
CA GLY A 69 8.27 29.85 -14.50
C GLY A 69 8.67 28.55 -13.82
N LEU A 70 9.84 28.48 -13.23
CA LEU A 70 10.18 27.48 -12.23
C LEU A 70 9.31 27.78 -11.01
N ALA A 71 8.03 27.45 -11.10
CA ALA A 71 7.16 27.50 -9.94
C ALA A 71 7.53 26.34 -9.01
N GLN A 72 8.67 26.46 -8.33
CA GLN A 72 8.83 25.75 -7.07
C GLN A 72 7.79 26.37 -6.14
N LYS A 73 6.83 25.54 -5.72
CA LYS A 73 5.85 25.98 -4.73
C LYS A 73 6.62 26.35 -3.46
N GLU A 74 6.52 27.61 -3.03
CA GLU A 74 6.97 27.99 -1.72
C GLU A 74 6.01 27.40 -0.68
N PHE A 75 6.55 26.55 0.19
CA PHE A 75 5.78 25.98 1.30
C PHE A 75 5.75 26.99 2.46
N SER A 76 4.55 27.45 2.79
CA SER A 76 4.32 28.48 3.81
C SER A 76 3.90 27.89 5.16
N TRP A 77 4.64 26.90 5.66
CA TRP A 77 4.37 26.36 6.99
C TRP A 77 4.69 27.36 8.09
N ARG A 78 3.81 27.43 9.08
CA ARG A 78 3.88 28.36 10.21
C ARG A 78 4.10 27.59 11.51
N LYS A 79 4.75 28.25 12.48
CA LYS A 79 4.83 27.71 13.84
C LYS A 79 3.43 27.68 14.46
N ALA A 80 3.09 26.56 15.10
CA ALA A 80 1.83 26.41 15.81
C ALA A 80 1.77 27.40 16.99
N ASP A 81 0.63 28.08 17.13
CA ASP A 81 0.41 29.04 18.22
C ASP A 81 -0.29 28.41 19.45
N GLY A 82 -0.72 27.15 19.32
CA GLY A 82 -1.40 26.39 20.37
C GLY A 82 -2.88 26.74 20.57
N SER A 83 -3.43 27.71 19.82
CA SER A 83 -4.83 28.13 19.92
C SER A 83 -5.82 27.04 19.49
N LYS A 84 -5.42 26.23 18.49
CA LYS A 84 -6.16 25.09 17.97
C LYS A 84 -5.28 23.86 17.91
N LYS A 85 -5.84 22.72 18.34
CA LYS A 85 -5.15 21.43 18.37
C LYS A 85 -5.94 20.38 17.60
N VAL A 86 -5.25 19.60 16.77
CA VAL A 86 -5.84 18.50 16.02
C VAL A 86 -5.04 17.22 16.30
N VAL A 87 -5.71 16.21 16.81
CA VAL A 87 -5.12 14.87 16.92
C VAL A 87 -5.11 14.23 15.53
N VAL A 88 -3.94 13.70 15.13
CA VAL A 88 -3.76 12.93 13.90
C VAL A 88 -3.40 11.50 14.29
N VAL A 89 -4.31 10.56 14.06
CA VAL A 89 -4.11 9.15 14.40
C VAL A 89 -3.45 8.42 13.22
N GLY A 90 -2.19 8.08 13.38
CA GLY A 90 -1.34 7.44 12.37
C GLY A 90 -0.38 8.42 11.68
N SER A 91 0.87 8.01 11.57
CA SER A 91 1.99 8.77 10.95
C SER A 91 2.34 8.29 9.54
N GLY A 92 1.38 7.65 8.85
CA GLY A 92 1.50 7.30 7.43
C GLY A 92 1.40 8.52 6.51
N PRO A 93 1.43 8.32 5.16
CA PRO A 93 1.38 9.44 4.21
C PRO A 93 0.19 10.37 4.44
N ALA A 94 -0.99 9.85 4.71
CA ALA A 94 -2.18 10.67 4.97
C ALA A 94 -1.99 11.54 6.22
N GLY A 95 -1.50 10.97 7.33
CA GLY A 95 -1.31 11.70 8.58
C GLY A 95 -0.22 12.75 8.50
N LEU A 96 0.95 12.43 7.90
CA LEU A 96 2.05 13.38 7.76
C LEU A 96 1.67 14.58 6.87
N PHE A 97 0.99 14.34 5.75
CA PHE A 97 0.55 15.40 4.86
C PHE A 97 -0.61 16.21 5.45
N ALA A 98 -1.49 15.57 6.23
CA ALA A 98 -2.50 16.30 7.01
C ALA A 98 -1.84 17.22 8.05
N ALA A 99 -0.84 16.74 8.79
CA ALA A 99 -0.11 17.53 9.78
C ALA A 99 0.60 18.73 9.14
N LEU A 100 1.28 18.56 8.00
CA LEU A 100 1.89 19.68 7.26
C LEU A 100 0.82 20.68 6.79
N LYS A 101 -0.34 20.21 6.36
CA LYS A 101 -1.46 21.07 5.93
C LYS A 101 -2.04 21.89 7.09
N LEU A 102 -2.16 21.31 8.28
CA LEU A 102 -2.58 22.03 9.49
C LEU A 102 -1.59 23.14 9.85
N LEU A 103 -0.30 22.87 9.71
CA LEU A 103 0.76 23.86 9.97
C LEU A 103 0.78 25.03 8.97
N GLU A 104 0.18 24.94 7.79
CA GLU A 104 0.01 26.09 6.90
C GLU A 104 -0.85 27.20 7.55
N ARG A 105 -1.70 26.85 8.51
CA ARG A 105 -2.54 27.79 9.27
C ARG A 105 -2.15 27.94 10.74
N GLY A 106 -0.99 27.39 11.15
CA GLY A 106 -0.53 27.47 12.52
C GLY A 106 -1.30 26.60 13.53
N VAL A 107 -2.12 25.66 13.05
CA VAL A 107 -2.84 24.70 13.88
C VAL A 107 -1.88 23.59 14.33
N GLN A 108 -1.86 23.28 15.64
CA GLN A 108 -0.96 22.30 16.22
C GLN A 108 -1.42 20.87 15.91
N PRO A 109 -0.65 20.05 15.14
CA PRO A 109 -0.90 18.63 15.00
C PRO A 109 -0.30 17.84 16.17
N ILE A 110 -1.09 16.93 16.75
CA ILE A 110 -0.66 15.95 17.75
C ILE A 110 -0.76 14.58 17.10
N ILE A 111 0.38 14.05 16.63
CA ILE A 111 0.44 12.78 15.91
C ILE A 111 0.58 11.62 16.91
N ILE A 112 -0.35 10.66 16.85
CA ILE A 112 -0.33 9.44 17.67
C ILE A 112 -0.06 8.27 16.75
N GLU A 113 1.07 7.59 16.96
CA GLU A 113 1.50 6.43 16.18
C GLU A 113 1.65 5.22 17.10
N ARG A 114 1.03 4.09 16.71
CA ARG A 114 1.07 2.86 17.50
C ARG A 114 2.45 2.20 17.50
N GLY A 115 3.18 2.29 16.39
CA GLY A 115 4.49 1.68 16.25
C GLY A 115 5.63 2.63 16.58
N ARG A 116 6.84 2.21 16.21
CA ARG A 116 8.09 2.88 16.54
C ARG A 116 8.55 3.84 15.46
N PRO A 117 9.47 4.77 15.79
CA PRO A 117 10.17 5.58 14.80
C PRO A 117 10.92 4.71 13.80
N THR A 118 11.17 5.25 12.59
CA THR A 118 11.76 4.51 11.45
C THR A 118 13.02 3.72 11.79
N GLY A 119 13.89 4.25 12.66
CA GLY A 119 15.14 3.60 13.08
C GLY A 119 14.92 2.30 13.85
N ASP A 120 14.04 2.34 14.85
CA ASP A 120 13.70 1.18 15.70
C ASP A 120 12.80 0.20 14.94
N ARG A 121 11.81 0.70 14.21
CA ARG A 121 10.94 -0.09 13.35
C ARG A 121 11.73 -0.96 12.35
N LYS A 122 12.88 -0.49 11.85
CA LYS A 122 13.77 -1.28 10.99
C LYS A 122 14.26 -2.56 11.70
N ARG A 123 14.48 -2.50 13.02
CA ARG A 123 14.87 -3.68 13.82
C ARG A 123 13.71 -4.66 13.97
N ASP A 124 12.49 -4.15 14.18
CA ASP A 124 11.28 -4.99 14.27
C ASP A 124 11.04 -5.73 12.95
N ILE A 125 11.15 -5.04 11.83
CA ILE A 125 11.06 -5.62 10.48
C ILE A 125 12.13 -6.70 10.24
N ALA A 126 13.38 -6.43 10.66
CA ALA A 126 14.45 -7.43 10.58
C ALA A 126 14.16 -8.66 11.45
N ALA A 127 13.55 -8.48 12.62
CA ALA A 127 13.15 -9.60 13.50
C ALA A 127 12.12 -10.52 12.83
N ILE A 128 11.18 -10.00 12.06
CA ILE A 128 10.23 -10.80 11.28
C ILE A 128 11.00 -11.68 10.28
N SER A 129 11.89 -11.08 9.50
CA SER A 129 12.62 -11.77 8.43
C SER A 129 13.62 -12.80 8.96
N VAL A 130 14.31 -12.50 10.09
CA VAL A 130 15.41 -13.33 10.60
C VAL A 130 14.94 -14.32 11.67
N LYS A 131 13.99 -13.91 12.53
CA LYS A 131 13.56 -14.68 13.71
C LYS A 131 12.12 -15.17 13.62
N GLY A 132 11.33 -14.71 12.62
CA GLY A 132 9.90 -14.99 12.54
C GLY A 132 9.08 -14.31 13.65
N ILE A 133 9.62 -13.30 14.34
CA ILE A 133 8.96 -12.60 15.44
C ILE A 133 8.26 -11.37 14.87
N VAL A 134 6.94 -11.31 15.04
CA VAL A 134 6.08 -10.19 14.62
C VAL A 134 5.68 -9.38 15.85
N ASP A 135 6.07 -8.11 15.88
CA ASP A 135 5.53 -7.14 16.83
C ASP A 135 4.18 -6.62 16.29
N ALA A 136 3.11 -6.75 17.06
CA ALA A 136 1.75 -6.41 16.61
C ALA A 136 1.54 -4.91 16.40
N ASP A 137 2.34 -4.07 17.02
CA ASP A 137 2.23 -2.61 16.93
C ASP A 137 3.35 -1.96 16.11
N SER A 138 4.47 -2.68 15.83
CA SER A 138 5.60 -2.17 15.03
C SER A 138 6.10 -3.21 14.02
N ASN A 139 5.72 -3.05 12.74
CA ASN A 139 5.98 -4.03 11.67
C ASN A 139 5.93 -3.36 10.29
N TYR A 140 5.72 -4.09 9.19
CA TYR A 140 5.57 -3.51 7.84
C TYR A 140 4.31 -2.63 7.68
N CYS A 141 3.26 -2.85 8.48
CA CYS A 141 2.01 -2.10 8.38
C CYS A 141 1.99 -0.88 9.30
N PHE A 142 2.57 -1.00 10.49
CA PHE A 142 2.52 -0.02 11.57
C PHE A 142 3.90 0.54 11.90
N GLY A 143 3.92 1.78 12.38
CA GLY A 143 5.10 2.56 12.69
C GLY A 143 5.28 3.75 11.76
N GLU A 144 6.23 4.61 12.08
CA GLU A 144 6.48 5.88 11.39
C GLU A 144 6.54 5.76 9.87
N GLY A 145 5.77 6.60 9.18
CA GLY A 145 5.60 6.62 7.73
C GLY A 145 4.66 5.55 7.19
N GLY A 146 4.06 4.70 8.05
CA GLY A 146 3.08 3.68 7.68
C GLY A 146 3.64 2.58 6.78
N ALA A 147 2.77 1.84 6.10
CA ALA A 147 3.15 0.75 5.20
C ALA A 147 3.99 1.20 3.99
N GLY A 148 3.96 2.50 3.64
CA GLY A 148 4.73 3.07 2.55
C GLY A 148 6.23 3.11 2.77
N THR A 149 6.69 3.29 4.01
CA THR A 149 8.10 3.55 4.36
C THR A 149 9.05 2.45 3.92
N PHE A 150 8.66 1.19 4.08
CA PHE A 150 9.46 0.03 3.69
C PHE A 150 8.86 -0.70 2.49
N SER A 151 8.31 0.05 1.53
CA SER A 151 7.78 -0.44 0.26
C SER A 151 8.68 -0.04 -0.92
N ASP A 152 8.28 -0.35 -2.16
CA ASP A 152 8.93 0.20 -3.37
C ASP A 152 8.85 1.74 -3.43
N GLY A 153 7.93 2.35 -2.69
CA GLY A 153 7.76 3.80 -2.69
C GLY A 153 7.22 4.35 -4.01
N LYS A 154 6.30 3.63 -4.66
CA LYS A 154 5.63 4.09 -5.88
C LYS A 154 4.83 5.35 -5.63
N LEU A 155 5.05 6.34 -6.48
CA LEU A 155 4.37 7.64 -6.42
C LEU A 155 3.38 7.85 -7.56
N TYR A 156 3.20 6.85 -8.42
CA TYR A 156 2.22 6.93 -9.49
C TYR A 156 0.81 6.70 -8.96
N THR A 157 -0.11 7.58 -9.33
CA THR A 157 -1.55 7.43 -9.05
C THR A 157 -2.37 7.83 -10.28
N ARG A 158 -3.57 7.27 -10.41
CA ARG A 158 -4.57 7.68 -11.41
C ARG A 158 -5.56 8.71 -10.87
N SER A 159 -5.44 9.09 -9.61
CA SER A 159 -6.40 9.96 -8.91
C SER A 159 -6.18 11.45 -9.19
N ASN A 160 -5.94 11.85 -10.44
CA ASN A 160 -5.65 13.23 -10.85
C ASN A 160 -6.78 14.23 -10.50
N LYS A 161 -7.99 13.73 -10.29
CA LYS A 161 -9.16 14.58 -9.98
C LYS A 161 -9.33 14.88 -8.47
N ARG A 162 -8.49 14.28 -7.61
CA ARG A 162 -8.66 14.33 -6.15
C ARG A 162 -7.69 15.27 -5.43
N GLY A 163 -6.81 15.95 -6.15
CA GLY A 163 -5.82 16.85 -5.57
C GLY A 163 -4.63 17.06 -6.52
N ASP A 164 -3.66 17.85 -6.08
CA ASP A 164 -2.45 18.18 -6.84
C ASP A 164 -1.34 17.15 -6.56
N ILE A 165 -1.12 16.23 -7.50
CA ILE A 165 -0.02 15.27 -7.45
C ILE A 165 1.33 16.01 -7.44
N GLY A 166 1.45 17.11 -8.18
CA GLY A 166 2.68 17.90 -8.27
C GLY A 166 3.09 18.45 -6.90
N GLU A 167 2.14 18.93 -6.11
CA GLU A 167 2.37 19.41 -4.75
C GLU A 167 2.92 18.30 -3.84
N VAL A 168 2.34 17.10 -3.90
CA VAL A 168 2.82 15.96 -3.10
C VAL A 168 4.24 15.58 -3.50
N LEU A 169 4.56 15.52 -4.81
CA LEU A 169 5.90 15.19 -5.29
C LEU A 169 6.92 16.27 -4.91
N GLN A 170 6.56 17.55 -5.04
CA GLN A 170 7.42 18.67 -4.62
C GLN A 170 7.67 18.65 -3.11
N THR A 171 6.68 18.30 -2.30
CA THR A 171 6.85 18.10 -0.85
C THR A 171 7.90 17.01 -0.59
N PHE A 172 7.83 15.86 -1.26
CA PHE A 172 8.86 14.82 -1.09
C PHE A 172 10.24 15.30 -1.51
N VAL A 173 10.37 16.08 -2.59
CA VAL A 173 11.64 16.69 -3.01
C VAL A 173 12.16 17.66 -1.96
N GLN A 174 11.30 18.50 -1.37
CA GLN A 174 11.66 19.42 -0.29
C GLN A 174 12.26 18.68 0.93
N PHE A 175 11.81 17.45 1.18
CA PHE A 175 12.31 16.60 2.27
C PHE A 175 13.42 15.64 1.85
N GLY A 176 13.99 15.79 0.64
CA GLY A 176 15.20 15.09 0.20
C GLY A 176 14.98 13.95 -0.80
N ALA A 177 13.79 13.83 -1.42
CA ALA A 177 13.62 12.94 -2.55
C ALA A 177 14.36 13.47 -3.79
N ASP A 178 14.80 12.56 -4.64
CA ASP A 178 15.46 12.89 -5.92
C ASP A 178 14.49 13.69 -6.81
N PRO A 179 14.86 14.87 -7.33
CA PRO A 179 14.00 15.67 -8.21
C PRO A 179 13.51 14.96 -9.47
N LYS A 180 14.16 13.87 -9.88
CA LYS A 180 13.68 13.04 -11.02
C LYS A 180 12.26 12.52 -10.84
N ILE A 181 11.77 12.37 -9.59
CA ILE A 181 10.38 11.94 -9.35
C ILE A 181 9.35 12.89 -9.94
N LEU A 182 9.71 14.16 -10.19
CA LEU A 182 8.84 15.15 -10.82
C LEU A 182 8.66 14.91 -12.32
N THR A 183 9.60 14.21 -12.97
CA THR A 183 9.65 14.03 -14.43
C THR A 183 9.51 12.58 -14.88
N ASP A 184 9.71 11.61 -14.02
CA ASP A 184 9.54 10.20 -14.35
C ASP A 184 8.06 9.86 -14.61
N ALA A 185 7.82 8.98 -15.59
CA ALA A 185 6.46 8.51 -15.90
C ALA A 185 5.87 7.66 -14.76
N HIS A 186 6.69 6.83 -14.13
CA HIS A 186 6.37 5.98 -13.00
C HIS A 186 7.33 6.25 -11.84
N PRO A 187 7.19 7.42 -11.17
CA PRO A 187 8.12 7.83 -10.14
C PRO A 187 8.07 6.89 -8.93
N HIS A 188 9.23 6.64 -8.34
CA HIS A 188 9.38 5.89 -7.11
C HIS A 188 10.59 6.41 -6.31
N ILE A 189 10.59 6.15 -5.01
CA ILE A 189 11.69 6.59 -4.13
C ILE A 189 12.57 5.42 -3.73
N GLY A 190 11.99 4.28 -3.38
CA GLY A 190 12.68 3.09 -2.90
C GLY A 190 12.76 2.99 -1.38
N THR A 191 12.73 1.75 -0.89
CA THR A 191 12.68 1.42 0.55
C THR A 191 13.90 1.89 1.33
N ASN A 192 15.05 2.06 0.68
CA ASN A 192 16.29 2.52 1.29
C ASN A 192 16.37 4.04 1.49
N LYS A 193 15.55 4.84 0.80
CA LYS A 193 15.55 6.32 0.87
C LYS A 193 14.37 6.89 1.63
N LEU A 194 13.21 6.25 1.58
CA LEU A 194 11.98 6.71 2.24
C LEU A 194 12.14 6.99 3.75
N PRO A 195 12.82 6.14 4.55
CA PRO A 195 12.96 6.40 5.99
C PRO A 195 13.57 7.75 6.33
N GLN A 196 14.59 8.18 5.56
CA GLN A 196 15.23 9.49 5.78
C GLN A 196 14.29 10.65 5.45
N ILE A 197 13.54 10.54 4.36
CA ILE A 197 12.58 11.57 3.95
C ILE A 197 11.48 11.72 5.00
N ILE A 198 10.95 10.60 5.49
CA ILE A 198 9.94 10.59 6.57
C ILE A 198 10.49 11.22 7.86
N ASN A 199 11.73 10.89 8.23
CA ASN A 199 12.39 11.50 9.37
C ASN A 199 12.52 13.03 9.21
N ASN A 200 12.90 13.52 8.02
CA ASN A 200 13.00 14.95 7.73
C ASN A 200 11.63 15.65 7.86
N MET A 201 10.54 14.98 7.40
CA MET A 201 9.18 15.48 7.57
C MET A 201 8.82 15.61 9.05
N ARG A 202 9.11 14.57 9.86
CA ARG A 202 8.88 14.62 11.32
C ARG A 202 9.64 15.75 11.97
N GLN A 203 10.93 15.90 11.70
CA GLN A 203 11.74 16.99 12.27
C GLN A 203 11.13 18.34 11.96
N LYS A 204 10.67 18.55 10.73
CA LYS A 204 10.02 19.81 10.35
C LYS A 204 8.73 20.06 11.11
N ILE A 205 7.89 19.04 11.30
CA ILE A 205 6.66 19.15 12.07
C ILE A 205 6.97 19.51 13.54
N LEU A 206 7.98 18.86 14.14
CA LEU A 206 8.41 19.15 15.51
C LEU A 206 8.97 20.59 15.66
N GLU A 207 9.83 21.04 14.72
CA GLU A 207 10.35 22.42 14.70
C GLU A 207 9.24 23.48 14.69
N LEU A 208 8.12 23.14 14.05
CA LEU A 208 6.96 24.01 13.94
C LEU A 208 5.96 23.88 15.09
N GLY A 209 6.29 23.10 16.14
CA GLY A 209 5.47 22.96 17.34
C GLY A 209 4.43 21.83 17.29
N GLY A 210 4.52 20.91 16.30
CA GLY A 210 3.74 19.68 16.33
C GLY A 210 4.31 18.69 17.37
N GLU A 211 3.52 17.68 17.72
CA GLU A 211 3.90 16.64 18.66
C GLU A 211 3.83 15.26 18.01
N PHE A 212 4.73 14.33 18.46
CA PHE A 212 4.69 12.90 18.09
C PHE A 212 4.69 12.04 19.33
N HIS A 213 3.72 11.13 19.42
CA HIS A 213 3.60 10.11 20.45
C HIS A 213 3.67 8.74 19.78
N PHE A 214 4.86 8.15 19.81
CA PHE A 214 5.10 6.79 19.32
C PHE A 214 4.74 5.75 20.37
N GLU A 215 4.65 4.46 19.97
CA GLU A 215 4.26 3.34 20.84
C GLU A 215 2.97 3.63 21.60
N SER A 216 2.06 4.34 20.96
CA SER A 216 0.80 4.88 21.50
C SER A 216 -0.36 4.44 20.62
N ARG A 217 -1.01 3.33 21.01
CA ARG A 217 -2.15 2.75 20.27
C ARG A 217 -3.45 3.39 20.72
N VAL A 218 -4.18 4.03 19.79
CA VAL A 218 -5.53 4.53 20.07
C VAL A 218 -6.45 3.34 20.35
N VAL A 219 -7.12 3.38 21.50
CA VAL A 219 -7.98 2.30 22.00
C VAL A 219 -9.42 2.76 22.20
N ASP A 220 -9.68 4.08 22.22
CA ASP A 220 -11.04 4.61 22.29
C ASP A 220 -11.13 6.04 21.77
N PHE A 221 -12.35 6.49 21.46
CA PHE A 221 -12.69 7.88 21.14
C PHE A 221 -13.34 8.56 22.35
N ILE A 222 -12.93 9.80 22.64
CA ILE A 222 -13.60 10.64 23.64
C ILE A 222 -14.75 11.35 22.91
N ILE A 223 -15.98 10.92 23.20
CA ILE A 223 -17.19 11.40 22.51
C ILE A 223 -18.07 12.19 23.50
N SER A 224 -18.56 13.34 23.05
CA SER A 224 -19.56 14.16 23.76
C SER A 224 -20.72 14.45 22.83
N GLY A 225 -21.88 13.85 23.10
CA GLY A 225 -22.99 13.80 22.15
C GLY A 225 -22.60 13.03 20.89
N ALA A 226 -22.76 13.62 19.71
CA ALA A 226 -22.33 13.06 18.43
C ALA A 226 -20.93 13.58 17.99
N SER A 227 -20.20 14.26 18.87
CA SER A 227 -18.95 14.95 18.51
C SER A 227 -17.74 14.29 19.18
N VAL A 228 -16.74 13.93 18.40
CA VAL A 228 -15.43 13.44 18.88
C VAL A 228 -14.62 14.61 19.41
N ARG A 229 -14.14 14.50 20.64
CA ARG A 229 -13.39 15.52 21.38
C ARG A 229 -11.93 15.15 21.60
N GLY A 230 -11.55 13.97 21.17
CA GLY A 230 -10.20 13.45 21.34
C GLY A 230 -10.16 11.93 21.26
N VAL A 231 -9.06 11.38 21.69
CA VAL A 231 -8.83 9.94 21.72
C VAL A 231 -8.18 9.50 23.04
N VAL A 232 -8.37 8.23 23.40
CA VAL A 232 -7.61 7.56 24.44
C VAL A 232 -6.56 6.69 23.76
N ALA A 233 -5.30 6.90 24.09
CA ALA A 233 -4.21 6.07 23.62
C ALA A 233 -3.58 5.26 24.76
N ARG A 234 -3.23 4.01 24.46
CA ARG A 234 -2.55 3.09 25.36
C ARG A 234 -1.07 2.98 24.94
N ALA A 235 -0.18 3.27 25.88
CA ALA A 235 1.26 3.12 25.70
C ALA A 235 1.73 1.66 25.82
N ALA A 236 3.00 1.39 25.50
CA ALA A 236 3.60 0.06 25.60
C ALA A 236 3.59 -0.52 27.03
N ASP A 237 3.69 0.33 28.04
CA ASP A 237 3.57 -0.03 29.47
C ASP A 237 2.13 -0.28 29.93
N LYS A 238 1.16 -0.27 28.99
CA LYS A 238 -0.29 -0.40 29.19
C LYS A 238 -0.95 0.79 29.90
N SER A 239 -0.23 1.85 30.24
CA SER A 239 -0.83 3.10 30.72
C SER A 239 -1.71 3.72 29.62
N GLN A 240 -2.76 4.43 30.02
CA GLN A 240 -3.64 5.14 29.11
C GLN A 240 -3.51 6.64 29.31
N LYS A 241 -3.55 7.37 28.19
CA LYS A 241 -3.52 8.81 28.18
C LYS A 241 -4.62 9.35 27.26
N GLU A 242 -5.32 10.36 27.72
CA GLU A 242 -6.29 11.12 26.95
C GLU A 242 -5.60 12.25 26.18
N PHE A 243 -6.00 12.40 24.93
CA PHE A 243 -5.58 13.48 24.05
C PHE A 243 -6.82 14.25 23.59
N LEU A 244 -7.11 15.35 24.26
CA LEU A 244 -8.22 16.25 23.90
C LEU A 244 -7.79 17.14 22.74
N ALA A 245 -8.72 17.41 21.80
CA ALA A 245 -8.47 18.23 20.63
C ALA A 245 -9.76 18.85 20.07
N ASP A 246 -9.59 19.89 19.24
CA ASP A 246 -10.70 20.51 18.52
C ASP A 246 -11.28 19.60 17.44
N ALA A 247 -10.46 18.69 16.90
CA ALA A 247 -10.87 17.67 15.92
C ALA A 247 -9.87 16.50 15.87
N VAL A 248 -10.28 15.39 15.24
CA VAL A 248 -9.46 14.19 15.04
C VAL A 248 -9.39 13.82 13.57
N VAL A 249 -8.18 13.74 13.01
CA VAL A 249 -7.91 13.17 11.68
C VAL A 249 -7.56 11.70 11.86
N LEU A 250 -8.33 10.79 11.24
CA LEU A 250 -8.15 9.35 11.36
C LEU A 250 -7.43 8.81 10.12
N ALA A 251 -6.10 8.58 10.23
CA ALA A 251 -5.20 8.21 9.14
C ALA A 251 -4.48 6.87 9.39
N THR A 252 -5.16 5.89 9.97
CA THR A 252 -4.62 4.66 10.56
C THR A 252 -4.19 3.57 9.58
N GLY A 253 -4.46 3.74 8.27
CA GLY A 253 -4.24 2.71 7.28
C GLY A 253 -5.23 1.54 7.38
N HIS A 254 -5.17 0.62 6.42
CA HIS A 254 -6.18 -0.44 6.28
C HIS A 254 -5.88 -1.73 7.09
N SER A 255 -4.74 -1.77 7.77
CA SER A 255 -4.38 -2.92 8.61
C SER A 255 -4.83 -2.78 10.08
N ALA A 256 -5.25 -1.58 10.51
CA ALA A 256 -5.73 -1.30 11.85
C ALA A 256 -7.19 -1.78 12.03
N THR A 257 -7.38 -3.10 12.14
CA THR A 257 -8.71 -3.74 12.27
C THR A 257 -9.45 -3.30 13.50
N ASP A 258 -8.74 -3.10 14.61
CA ASP A 258 -9.23 -2.56 15.88
C ASP A 258 -9.92 -1.20 15.74
N ILE A 259 -9.46 -0.35 14.85
CA ILE A 259 -10.09 0.96 14.61
C ILE A 259 -11.47 0.83 13.93
N TYR A 260 -11.63 -0.12 13.01
CA TYR A 260 -12.96 -0.38 12.43
C TYR A 260 -13.93 -0.95 13.48
N GLU A 261 -13.42 -1.76 14.42
CA GLU A 261 -14.21 -2.25 15.54
C GLU A 261 -14.61 -1.12 16.50
N LEU A 262 -13.70 -0.19 16.78
CA LEU A 262 -14.01 1.03 17.55
C LEU A 262 -15.11 1.86 16.87
N LEU A 263 -15.00 2.08 15.57
CA LEU A 263 -16.00 2.82 14.80
C LEU A 263 -17.35 2.08 14.78
N ALA A 264 -17.33 0.74 14.63
CA ALA A 264 -18.56 -0.05 14.64
C ALA A 264 -19.28 0.01 15.99
N ARG A 265 -18.55 0.11 17.10
CA ARG A 265 -19.14 0.32 18.45
C ARG A 265 -19.66 1.75 18.61
N ALA A 266 -18.89 2.73 18.16
CA ALA A 266 -19.26 4.15 18.30
C ALA A 266 -20.44 4.54 17.40
N ASN A 267 -20.42 4.13 16.14
CA ASN A 267 -21.47 4.34 15.17
C ASN A 267 -21.39 3.35 13.99
N PRO A 268 -22.09 2.22 14.05
CA PRO A 268 -22.04 1.20 13.00
C PRO A 268 -22.49 1.70 11.62
N GLN A 269 -23.33 2.74 11.56
CA GLN A 269 -23.80 3.34 10.31
C GLN A 269 -22.71 4.16 9.58
N SER A 270 -21.57 4.41 10.24
CA SER A 270 -20.41 5.06 9.61
C SER A 270 -19.59 4.12 8.73
N LEU A 271 -19.94 2.85 8.65
CA LEU A 271 -19.16 1.83 7.93
C LEU A 271 -20.00 1.15 6.83
N GLU A 272 -19.35 0.87 5.70
CA GLU A 272 -19.94 0.04 4.64
C GLU A 272 -18.94 -1.04 4.17
N ALA A 273 -19.46 -2.20 3.78
CA ALA A 273 -18.67 -3.24 3.13
C ALA A 273 -18.23 -2.79 1.74
N LYS A 274 -16.99 -3.09 1.38
CA LYS A 274 -16.38 -2.66 0.12
C LYS A 274 -15.72 -3.82 -0.58
N THR A 275 -15.79 -3.85 -1.91
CA THR A 275 -14.99 -4.74 -2.76
C THR A 275 -13.51 -4.51 -2.51
N PHE A 276 -12.75 -5.60 -2.39
CA PHE A 276 -11.31 -5.65 -2.22
C PHE A 276 -10.70 -6.72 -3.12
N ALA A 277 -9.46 -7.16 -2.89
CA ALA A 277 -8.89 -8.24 -3.67
C ALA A 277 -7.90 -9.05 -2.82
N VAL A 278 -7.87 -10.36 -3.06
CA VAL A 278 -6.94 -11.30 -2.43
C VAL A 278 -6.32 -12.22 -3.48
N GLY A 279 -5.14 -12.75 -3.19
CA GLY A 279 -4.46 -13.67 -4.10
C GLY A 279 -3.11 -14.10 -3.59
N VAL A 280 -2.16 -14.16 -4.51
CA VAL A 280 -0.78 -14.61 -4.25
C VAL A 280 0.21 -13.59 -4.79
N ARG A 281 1.44 -13.62 -4.28
CA ARG A 281 2.55 -12.92 -4.91
C ARG A 281 3.26 -13.85 -5.86
N VAL A 282 3.41 -13.41 -7.10
CA VAL A 282 4.15 -14.13 -8.13
C VAL A 282 5.55 -13.56 -8.23
N GLU A 283 6.55 -14.40 -8.07
CA GLU A 283 7.96 -14.05 -8.20
C GLU A 283 8.57 -14.73 -9.43
N HIS A 284 9.32 -13.97 -10.22
CA HIS A 284 10.06 -14.45 -11.39
C HIS A 284 11.53 -14.03 -11.29
N PRO A 285 12.46 -14.75 -11.93
CA PRO A 285 13.77 -14.18 -12.26
C PRO A 285 13.60 -12.86 -13.03
N ARG A 286 14.28 -11.80 -12.58
CA ARG A 286 14.20 -10.48 -13.23
C ARG A 286 14.57 -10.55 -14.71
N GLU A 287 15.62 -11.32 -15.04
CA GLU A 287 16.08 -11.47 -16.42
C GLU A 287 15.00 -12.04 -17.35
N LEU A 288 14.16 -12.94 -16.86
CA LEU A 288 13.03 -13.46 -17.61
C LEU A 288 12.04 -12.33 -17.97
N ILE A 289 11.66 -11.53 -16.97
CA ILE A 289 10.73 -10.41 -17.17
C ILE A 289 11.34 -9.34 -18.09
N ASP A 290 12.62 -8.98 -17.87
CA ASP A 290 13.34 -8.05 -18.73
C ASP A 290 13.41 -8.56 -20.18
N LYS A 291 13.69 -9.86 -20.39
CA LYS A 291 13.72 -10.48 -21.71
C LYS A 291 12.37 -10.42 -22.41
N ILE A 292 11.29 -10.73 -21.70
CA ILE A 292 9.93 -10.69 -22.26
C ILE A 292 9.54 -9.27 -22.63
N GLN A 293 9.70 -8.31 -21.69
CA GLN A 293 9.23 -6.93 -21.88
C GLN A 293 10.10 -6.12 -22.83
N TYR A 294 11.40 -6.34 -22.81
CA TYR A 294 12.36 -5.61 -23.65
C TYR A 294 12.86 -6.41 -24.85
N HIS A 295 12.23 -7.59 -25.12
CA HIS A 295 12.58 -8.42 -26.28
C HIS A 295 14.08 -8.76 -26.35
N GLY A 296 14.71 -8.97 -25.20
CA GLY A 296 16.15 -9.24 -25.07
C GLY A 296 17.08 -8.02 -25.23
N LYS A 297 16.54 -6.82 -25.46
CA LYS A 297 17.33 -5.61 -25.80
C LYS A 297 17.63 -4.67 -24.62
N ARG A 298 17.47 -5.13 -23.38
CA ARG A 298 17.66 -4.29 -22.17
C ARG A 298 19.03 -3.63 -22.11
N ALA A 299 20.09 -4.42 -22.36
CA ALA A 299 21.48 -3.94 -22.27
C ALA A 299 21.80 -2.87 -23.32
N GLU A 300 21.23 -3.00 -24.53
CA GLU A 300 21.44 -2.04 -25.62
C GLU A 300 20.87 -0.65 -25.31
N ALA A 301 19.87 -0.58 -24.42
CA ALA A 301 19.11 0.63 -24.15
C ALA A 301 19.34 1.20 -22.73
N ASN A 302 20.26 0.61 -21.94
CA ASN A 302 20.54 0.99 -20.55
C ASN A 302 19.27 1.18 -19.71
N LEU A 303 18.28 0.29 -19.90
CA LEU A 303 17.00 0.35 -19.20
C LEU A 303 17.08 -0.30 -17.81
N GLY A 304 16.33 0.24 -16.85
CA GLY A 304 16.12 -0.37 -15.55
C GLY A 304 15.38 -1.71 -15.63
N ALA A 305 15.06 -2.31 -14.49
CA ALA A 305 14.24 -3.51 -14.44
C ALA A 305 12.86 -3.26 -15.06
N ALA A 306 12.39 -4.24 -15.86
CA ALA A 306 11.14 -4.11 -16.60
C ALA A 306 9.91 -4.18 -15.70
N GLU A 307 8.93 -3.33 -15.99
CA GLU A 307 7.61 -3.33 -15.35
C GLU A 307 6.58 -4.00 -16.25
N TYR A 308 5.58 -4.63 -15.64
CA TYR A 308 4.40 -5.10 -16.35
C TYR A 308 3.11 -4.77 -15.61
N ARG A 309 2.04 -4.75 -16.37
CA ARG A 309 0.69 -4.58 -15.86
C ARG A 309 -0.26 -5.49 -16.63
N LEU A 310 -0.85 -6.43 -15.92
CA LEU A 310 -1.70 -7.47 -16.46
C LEU A 310 -3.09 -7.40 -15.84
N THR A 311 -4.11 -7.57 -16.68
CA THR A 311 -5.52 -7.61 -16.26
C THR A 311 -6.26 -8.64 -17.10
N ALA A 312 -7.17 -9.37 -16.48
CA ALA A 312 -8.10 -10.28 -17.13
C ALA A 312 -9.46 -10.23 -16.45
N GLN A 313 -10.51 -10.63 -17.17
CA GLN A 313 -11.82 -10.89 -16.59
C GLN A 313 -12.05 -12.39 -16.60
N VAL A 314 -12.37 -12.95 -15.43
CA VAL A 314 -12.67 -14.37 -15.26
C VAL A 314 -13.95 -14.51 -14.45
N ASP A 315 -14.98 -15.10 -15.05
CA ASP A 315 -16.31 -15.31 -14.44
C ASP A 315 -16.85 -14.05 -13.74
N GLY A 316 -16.81 -12.91 -14.45
CA GLY A 316 -17.36 -11.65 -13.94
C GLY A 316 -16.57 -11.00 -12.80
N ARG A 317 -15.34 -11.44 -12.54
CA ARG A 317 -14.41 -10.85 -11.57
C ARG A 317 -13.10 -10.44 -12.25
N GLY A 318 -12.55 -9.31 -11.82
CA GLY A 318 -11.23 -8.89 -12.24
C GLY A 318 -10.12 -9.77 -11.63
N VAL A 319 -9.18 -10.20 -12.47
CA VAL A 319 -7.88 -10.77 -12.04
C VAL A 319 -6.80 -9.85 -12.57
N TYR A 320 -5.92 -9.35 -11.69
CA TYR A 320 -4.97 -8.33 -12.10
C TYR A 320 -3.68 -8.33 -11.30
N SER A 321 -2.62 -7.82 -11.94
CA SER A 321 -1.37 -7.53 -11.26
C SER A 321 -1.51 -6.26 -10.41
N PHE A 322 -1.06 -6.33 -9.16
CA PHE A 322 -1.05 -5.22 -8.23
C PHE A 322 0.34 -5.06 -7.63
N CYS A 323 0.75 -3.83 -7.39
CA CYS A 323 2.04 -3.49 -6.74
C CYS A 323 3.23 -4.31 -7.27
N MET A 324 3.41 -4.34 -8.62
CA MET A 324 4.56 -5.00 -9.25
C MET A 324 5.84 -4.30 -8.80
N CYS A 325 6.83 -5.05 -8.32
CA CYS A 325 8.12 -4.61 -7.80
C CYS A 325 9.23 -5.13 -8.72
N PRO A 326 9.62 -4.36 -9.75
CA PRO A 326 10.69 -4.74 -10.67
C PRO A 326 12.04 -4.72 -9.94
N GLY A 327 12.88 -5.73 -10.16
CA GLY A 327 14.17 -5.85 -9.46
C GLY A 327 14.02 -5.74 -7.93
N GLY A 328 12.97 -6.33 -7.37
CA GLY A 328 12.58 -6.22 -5.97
C GLY A 328 12.60 -7.55 -5.21
N PHE A 329 12.00 -7.54 -4.04
CA PHE A 329 11.97 -8.66 -3.09
C PHE A 329 10.56 -8.92 -2.62
N VAL A 330 10.22 -10.18 -2.33
CA VAL A 330 9.04 -10.54 -1.57
C VAL A 330 9.37 -10.46 -0.09
N VAL A 331 8.46 -9.86 0.69
CA VAL A 331 8.69 -9.60 2.13
C VAL A 331 7.52 -10.09 2.97
N PRO A 332 7.76 -10.52 4.22
CA PRO A 332 6.72 -10.85 5.18
C PRO A 332 6.04 -9.55 5.68
N SER A 333 4.73 -9.49 5.60
CA SER A 333 3.96 -8.28 5.95
C SER A 333 2.82 -8.58 6.93
N ALA A 334 2.98 -9.63 7.73
CA ALA A 334 2.05 -9.95 8.80
C ALA A 334 2.02 -8.85 9.87
N SER A 335 0.88 -8.68 10.53
CA SER A 335 0.70 -7.79 11.68
C SER A 335 0.43 -8.55 12.98
N GLY A 336 0.30 -9.87 12.91
CA GLY A 336 0.12 -10.77 14.05
C GLY A 336 1.03 -12.01 13.94
N PRO A 337 1.33 -12.67 15.05
CA PRO A 337 2.28 -13.78 15.10
C PRO A 337 1.78 -15.05 14.40
N GLN A 338 0.47 -15.25 14.31
CA GLN A 338 -0.19 -16.41 13.71
C GLN A 338 -0.81 -16.06 12.34
N GLU A 339 -0.20 -15.15 11.64
CA GLU A 339 -0.60 -14.71 10.30
C GLU A 339 0.59 -14.79 9.35
N ILE A 340 0.35 -15.11 8.09
CA ILE A 340 1.29 -14.89 7.01
C ILE A 340 0.61 -14.03 5.95
N VAL A 341 1.24 -12.91 5.68
CA VAL A 341 0.92 -11.98 4.60
C VAL A 341 2.21 -11.69 3.86
N VAL A 342 2.16 -11.77 2.54
CA VAL A 342 3.31 -11.42 1.70
C VAL A 342 3.05 -10.12 0.96
N ASN A 343 4.10 -9.33 0.79
CA ASN A 343 4.08 -8.10 0.01
C ASN A 343 5.39 -7.98 -0.79
N GLY A 344 5.58 -6.92 -1.55
CA GLY A 344 6.79 -6.67 -2.30
C GLY A 344 7.37 -5.29 -2.00
N MET A 345 8.70 -5.21 -2.08
CA MET A 345 9.43 -3.95 -2.02
C MET A 345 10.56 -3.92 -3.03
N SER A 346 11.07 -2.73 -3.35
CA SER A 346 12.30 -2.55 -4.13
C SER A 346 13.15 -1.43 -3.55
N ALA A 347 14.46 -1.57 -3.65
CA ALA A 347 15.37 -0.44 -3.47
C ALA A 347 15.24 0.55 -4.63
N ALA A 348 15.78 1.76 -4.45
CA ALA A 348 15.74 2.80 -5.48
C ALA A 348 16.38 2.35 -6.81
N GLU A 349 17.37 1.49 -6.74
CA GLU A 349 18.13 0.97 -7.86
C GLU A 349 17.41 -0.14 -8.63
N ARG A 350 16.44 -0.84 -8.02
CA ARG A 350 15.67 -1.95 -8.62
C ARG A 350 16.55 -3.01 -9.29
N ASN A 351 17.62 -3.43 -8.61
CA ASN A 351 18.67 -4.26 -9.20
C ASN A 351 18.78 -5.68 -8.62
N SER A 352 17.79 -6.16 -7.87
CA SER A 352 17.80 -7.55 -7.38
C SER A 352 17.67 -8.56 -8.53
N ALA A 353 17.93 -9.83 -8.23
CA ALA A 353 17.82 -10.93 -9.19
C ALA A 353 16.36 -11.29 -9.52
N TRP A 354 15.38 -10.76 -8.79
CA TRP A 354 13.97 -11.09 -8.92
C TRP A 354 13.12 -9.89 -9.30
N SER A 355 11.96 -10.17 -9.85
CA SER A 355 10.84 -9.25 -10.02
C SER A 355 9.58 -9.93 -9.52
N ASN A 356 8.71 -9.21 -8.80
CA ASN A 356 7.50 -9.81 -8.26
C ASN A 356 6.30 -8.88 -8.39
N ALA A 357 5.10 -9.47 -8.39
CA ALA A 357 3.83 -8.75 -8.36
C ALA A 357 2.78 -9.56 -7.58
N ALA A 358 1.91 -8.90 -6.86
CA ALA A 358 0.67 -9.52 -6.44
C ALA A 358 -0.17 -9.82 -7.67
N ILE A 359 -0.72 -11.02 -7.76
CA ILE A 359 -1.80 -11.36 -8.69
C ILE A 359 -3.01 -11.69 -7.84
N VAL A 360 -4.02 -10.84 -7.97
CA VAL A 360 -5.16 -10.84 -7.07
C VAL A 360 -6.48 -10.93 -7.82
N VAL A 361 -7.47 -11.48 -7.13
CA VAL A 361 -8.84 -11.68 -7.60
C VAL A 361 -9.75 -10.70 -6.89
N GLU A 362 -10.55 -9.96 -7.65
CA GLU A 362 -11.63 -9.13 -7.13
C GLU A 362 -12.55 -9.96 -6.25
N THR A 363 -12.72 -9.52 -5.01
CA THR A 363 -13.51 -10.17 -3.97
C THR A 363 -14.59 -9.21 -3.49
N ARG A 364 -15.84 -9.57 -3.69
CA ARG A 364 -17.00 -8.76 -3.33
C ARG A 364 -17.61 -9.20 -2.01
N PRO A 365 -18.44 -8.39 -1.35
CA PRO A 365 -19.13 -8.77 -0.12
C PRO A 365 -19.92 -10.08 -0.24
N GLU A 366 -20.58 -10.34 -1.39
CA GLU A 366 -21.32 -11.58 -1.62
C GLU A 366 -20.41 -12.83 -1.68
N ASP A 367 -19.20 -12.72 -2.25
CA ASP A 367 -18.23 -13.83 -2.27
C ASP A 367 -17.79 -14.17 -0.83
N VAL A 368 -17.58 -13.15 0.00
CA VAL A 368 -17.25 -13.28 1.43
C VAL A 368 -18.38 -13.97 2.19
N ALA A 369 -19.63 -13.50 2.00
CA ALA A 369 -20.79 -14.05 2.67
C ALA A 369 -20.98 -15.55 2.37
N GLN A 370 -20.82 -15.96 1.11
CA GLN A 370 -20.92 -17.35 0.68
C GLN A 370 -19.88 -18.26 1.38
N ILE A 371 -18.62 -17.80 1.48
CA ILE A 371 -17.55 -18.59 2.12
C ILE A 371 -17.78 -18.71 3.62
N MET A 372 -18.09 -17.61 4.27
CA MET A 372 -18.30 -17.59 5.72
C MET A 372 -19.54 -18.42 6.13
N ALA A 373 -20.56 -18.48 5.28
CA ALA A 373 -21.72 -19.36 5.49
C ALA A 373 -21.34 -20.83 5.33
N GLY A 374 -20.55 -21.20 4.33
CA GLY A 374 -20.06 -22.56 4.11
C GLY A 374 -19.21 -23.09 5.27
N GLN A 375 -18.40 -22.24 5.87
CA GLN A 375 -17.59 -22.61 7.05
C GLN A 375 -18.45 -22.89 8.29
N LYS A 376 -19.51 -22.11 8.52
CA LYS A 376 -20.46 -22.34 9.61
C LYS A 376 -21.20 -23.68 9.45
N ALA A 377 -21.59 -24.03 8.21
CA ALA A 377 -22.25 -25.29 7.89
C ALA A 377 -21.31 -26.49 8.14
N ALA A 378 -20.04 -26.40 7.71
CA ALA A 378 -19.04 -27.44 7.94
C ALA A 378 -18.74 -27.67 9.44
N ALA A 379 -18.62 -26.61 10.21
CA ALA A 379 -18.44 -26.68 11.68
C ALA A 379 -19.66 -27.29 12.39
N GLY A 380 -20.87 -26.97 11.95
CA GLY A 380 -22.12 -27.53 12.46
C GLY A 380 -22.30 -29.01 12.12
N SER A 381 -21.88 -29.46 10.93
CA SER A 381 -21.97 -30.83 10.48
C SER A 381 -21.01 -31.80 11.19
N LEU A 382 -19.91 -31.28 11.76
CA LEU A 382 -18.93 -32.03 12.54
C LEU A 382 -19.32 -32.22 14.02
N GLY A 383 -20.54 -31.80 14.42
CA GLY A 383 -21.04 -31.99 15.79
C GLY A 383 -20.23 -31.32 16.88
N LEU A 384 -19.42 -30.32 16.54
CA LEU A 384 -18.69 -29.51 17.50
C LEU A 384 -19.66 -28.54 18.18
N GLY A 385 -20.57 -29.13 18.96
CA GLY A 385 -21.32 -28.40 19.99
C GLY A 385 -20.34 -27.76 20.95
N THR A 386 -20.71 -26.61 21.46
CA THR A 386 -20.02 -25.81 22.48
C THR A 386 -19.68 -26.59 23.74
N SER A 387 -18.82 -27.61 23.68
CA SER A 387 -18.23 -28.27 24.84
C SER A 387 -16.77 -27.84 24.95
N SER A 388 -16.50 -27.16 26.05
CA SER A 388 -15.19 -26.84 26.59
C SER A 388 -14.30 -28.08 26.64
N GLY A 389 -13.45 -28.32 25.62
CA GLY A 389 -12.52 -29.41 25.72
C GLY A 389 -11.86 -29.98 24.51
N ALA A 390 -12.08 -29.44 23.32
CA ALA A 390 -11.29 -29.82 22.15
C ALA A 390 -10.87 -28.56 21.43
N GLY A 391 -9.57 -28.30 21.40
CA GLY A 391 -8.88 -27.19 20.78
C GLY A 391 -9.74 -26.13 20.10
N SER A 392 -10.35 -25.25 20.85
CA SER A 392 -10.84 -24.00 20.31
C SER A 392 -9.63 -23.41 19.60
N LEU A 393 -9.69 -23.32 18.27
CA LEU A 393 -8.81 -22.44 17.53
C LEU A 393 -8.79 -21.13 18.30
N GLY A 394 -7.70 -20.92 19.05
CA GLY A 394 -7.55 -19.80 19.96
C GLY A 394 -7.69 -18.48 19.23
N LEU A 395 -8.90 -18.05 19.03
CA LEU A 395 -9.25 -16.69 18.75
C LEU A 395 -9.10 -15.94 20.06
N ALA A 396 -7.86 -15.56 20.26
CA ALA A 396 -7.46 -14.37 20.98
C ALA A 396 -7.96 -14.17 22.40
N SER A 397 -7.16 -14.54 23.36
CA SER A 397 -7.11 -13.84 24.65
C SER A 397 -6.15 -12.64 24.68
N ASP A 398 -5.33 -12.42 23.61
CA ASP A 398 -4.29 -11.37 23.62
C ASP A 398 -4.37 -10.30 22.51
N ILE A 399 -5.27 -10.42 21.56
CA ILE A 399 -5.61 -9.31 20.68
C ILE A 399 -6.95 -8.80 21.17
N GLY A 400 -7.03 -7.66 21.82
CA GLY A 400 -8.19 -7.05 22.50
C GLY A 400 -9.54 -7.06 21.73
N THR A 401 -9.93 -8.20 21.22
CA THR A 401 -11.28 -8.48 20.74
C THR A 401 -12.15 -8.76 21.94
N SER A 402 -13.19 -7.96 22.12
CA SER A 402 -14.16 -8.20 23.18
C SER A 402 -14.73 -9.63 23.08
N PRO A 403 -15.02 -10.33 24.20
CA PRO A 403 -15.60 -11.68 24.20
C PRO A 403 -16.87 -11.82 23.35
N GLU A 404 -17.61 -10.73 23.15
CA GLU A 404 -18.83 -10.66 22.34
C GLU A 404 -18.59 -10.84 20.83
N LEU A 405 -17.41 -10.44 20.32
CA LEU A 405 -17.02 -10.65 18.91
C LEU A 405 -16.55 -12.08 18.66
N ALA A 406 -16.00 -12.75 19.67
CA ALA A 406 -15.59 -14.15 19.60
C ALA A 406 -16.79 -15.11 19.63
N ALA A 407 -17.93 -14.73 20.20
CA ALA A 407 -19.10 -15.57 20.43
C ALA A 407 -20.01 -15.79 19.22
N GLY A 408 -19.70 -15.26 18.01
CA GLY A 408 -20.34 -15.65 16.75
C GLY A 408 -21.84 -15.38 16.61
N GLY A 409 -22.47 -14.64 17.52
CA GLY A 409 -23.85 -14.21 17.42
C GLY A 409 -24.05 -13.09 16.35
N PRO A 410 -25.23 -12.98 15.73
CA PRO A 410 -25.52 -11.86 14.84
C PRO A 410 -25.66 -10.58 15.67
N VAL A 411 -24.54 -9.86 15.86
CA VAL A 411 -24.58 -8.48 16.36
C VAL A 411 -25.01 -7.64 15.17
N LEU A 412 -26.23 -7.10 15.22
CA LEU A 412 -26.78 -6.19 14.20
C LEU A 412 -25.76 -5.07 13.97
N GLY A 413 -25.36 -4.88 12.71
CA GLY A 413 -24.44 -3.80 12.30
C GLY A 413 -22.97 -4.19 12.08
N LEU A 414 -22.54 -5.44 12.33
CA LEU A 414 -21.16 -5.89 12.09
C LEU A 414 -20.96 -6.65 10.77
N GLU A 415 -21.98 -6.76 9.93
CA GLU A 415 -21.89 -7.40 8.62
C GLU A 415 -20.89 -6.70 7.70
N CYS A 416 -20.74 -5.38 7.83
CA CYS A 416 -19.75 -4.59 7.09
C CYS A 416 -18.29 -5.01 7.40
N LEU A 417 -18.03 -5.66 8.54
CA LEU A 417 -16.71 -6.16 8.93
C LEU A 417 -16.43 -7.60 8.44
N ALA A 418 -17.37 -8.25 7.76
CA ALA A 418 -17.20 -9.64 7.27
C ALA A 418 -15.95 -9.80 6.40
N GLY A 419 -15.63 -8.81 5.57
CA GLY A 419 -14.42 -8.80 4.74
C GLY A 419 -13.12 -8.76 5.55
N LEU A 420 -13.11 -8.09 6.71
CA LEU A 420 -11.94 -8.11 7.62
C LEU A 420 -11.77 -9.50 8.26
N ARG A 421 -12.87 -10.13 8.70
CA ARG A 421 -12.86 -11.49 9.26
C ARG A 421 -12.39 -12.52 8.23
N PHE A 422 -12.88 -12.42 7.00
CA PHE A 422 -12.44 -13.26 5.89
C PHE A 422 -10.93 -13.09 5.63
N ARG A 423 -10.43 -11.86 5.60
CA ARG A 423 -9.01 -11.57 5.43
C ARG A 423 -8.17 -12.21 6.54
N SER A 424 -8.53 -11.97 7.79
CA SER A 424 -7.83 -12.55 8.95
C SER A 424 -7.85 -14.08 8.93
N TRP A 425 -8.99 -14.68 8.60
CA TRP A 425 -9.09 -16.14 8.40
C TRP A 425 -8.14 -16.65 7.31
N LEU A 426 -8.07 -15.99 6.16
CA LEU A 426 -7.18 -16.40 5.08
C LEU A 426 -5.70 -16.24 5.46
N GLU A 427 -5.35 -15.21 6.21
CA GLU A 427 -3.99 -14.96 6.73
C GLU A 427 -3.57 -16.04 7.74
N GLN A 428 -4.48 -16.48 8.62
CA GLN A 428 -4.27 -17.60 9.55
C GLN A 428 -4.19 -18.94 8.81
N LEU A 429 -5.08 -19.18 7.85
CA LEU A 429 -5.04 -20.39 7.01
C LEU A 429 -3.70 -20.47 6.25
N THR A 430 -3.19 -19.35 5.79
CA THR A 430 -1.87 -19.25 5.17
C THR A 430 -0.76 -19.64 6.15
N TRP A 431 -0.82 -19.15 7.39
CA TRP A 431 0.13 -19.51 8.44
C TRP A 431 0.09 -21.00 8.77
N GLN A 432 -1.08 -21.60 8.86
CA GLN A 432 -1.27 -23.04 9.10
C GLN A 432 -0.65 -23.90 7.98
N ASN A 433 -0.73 -23.46 6.73
CA ASN A 433 -0.14 -24.14 5.57
C ASN A 433 1.32 -23.75 5.28
N GLY A 434 1.88 -22.84 6.07
CA GLY A 434 3.25 -22.35 6.03
C GLY A 434 4.04 -22.75 7.27
N GLY A 435 4.65 -21.76 7.94
CA GLY A 435 5.55 -21.97 9.07
C GLY A 435 4.98 -22.74 10.24
N ALA A 436 3.68 -22.64 10.52
CA ALA A 436 3.03 -23.43 11.58
C ALA A 436 3.12 -24.93 11.33
N SER A 437 3.07 -25.39 10.07
CA SER A 437 3.16 -26.79 9.72
C SER A 437 4.50 -27.44 10.08
N LEU A 438 5.52 -26.61 10.35
CA LEU A 438 6.86 -27.05 10.71
C LEU A 438 7.05 -27.30 12.23
N GLY A 439 6.08 -26.88 13.05
CA GLY A 439 6.05 -27.11 14.51
C GLY A 439 7.16 -26.40 15.32
N LEU A 440 7.92 -25.48 14.72
CA LEU A 440 9.12 -24.91 15.30
C LEU A 440 9.21 -23.40 15.12
N ALA A 441 9.86 -22.72 16.06
CA ALA A 441 10.25 -21.32 15.89
C ALA A 441 11.26 -21.15 14.72
N LYS A 442 12.16 -22.13 14.52
CA LYS A 442 13.00 -22.33 13.33
C LYS A 442 13.32 -23.83 13.21
N ASP A 443 13.25 -24.36 11.99
CA ASP A 443 13.76 -25.72 11.72
C ASP A 443 15.27 -25.72 11.45
N ASP A 444 15.87 -26.93 11.35
CA ASP A 444 17.31 -27.14 11.05
C ASP A 444 17.74 -26.55 9.70
N ARG A 445 16.80 -26.22 8.82
CA ARG A 445 17.02 -25.58 7.52
C ARG A 445 16.93 -24.05 7.59
N GLY A 446 16.72 -23.48 8.78
CA GLY A 446 16.60 -22.06 9.01
C GLY A 446 15.23 -21.46 8.66
N GLN A 447 14.20 -22.30 8.40
CA GLN A 447 12.84 -21.84 8.17
C GLN A 447 12.18 -21.40 9.48
N SER A 448 11.44 -20.30 9.43
CA SER A 448 10.80 -19.69 10.61
C SER A 448 9.30 -19.91 10.64
N ALA A 449 8.66 -19.53 11.75
CA ALA A 449 7.20 -19.47 11.87
C ALA A 449 6.53 -18.57 10.80
N GLN A 450 7.30 -17.70 10.15
CA GLN A 450 6.88 -16.85 9.03
C GLN A 450 7.27 -17.41 7.65
N ALA A 451 7.70 -18.69 7.56
CA ALA A 451 7.93 -19.35 6.28
C ALA A 451 6.61 -19.45 5.48
N ALA A 452 6.58 -18.88 4.28
CA ALA A 452 5.37 -18.78 3.50
C ALA A 452 5.09 -20.05 2.67
N PRO A 453 3.81 -20.47 2.54
CA PRO A 453 3.47 -21.57 1.63
C PRO A 453 3.62 -21.12 0.19
N ALA A 454 4.24 -21.97 -0.64
CA ALA A 454 4.56 -21.68 -2.01
C ALA A 454 4.38 -22.87 -2.94
N GLN A 455 4.13 -22.60 -4.23
CA GLN A 455 3.97 -23.61 -5.29
C GLN A 455 4.53 -23.05 -6.60
N ARG A 456 5.17 -23.88 -7.41
CA ARG A 456 5.52 -23.48 -8.78
C ARG A 456 4.25 -23.20 -9.57
N MET A 457 4.25 -22.15 -10.39
CA MET A 457 3.07 -21.80 -11.20
C MET A 457 2.63 -22.94 -12.12
N VAL A 458 3.58 -23.65 -12.73
CA VAL A 458 3.28 -24.79 -13.61
C VAL A 458 2.65 -25.97 -12.85
N ASP A 459 3.04 -26.19 -11.59
CA ASP A 459 2.50 -27.25 -10.74
C ASP A 459 1.11 -26.89 -10.20
N PHE A 460 0.90 -25.61 -9.86
CA PHE A 460 -0.40 -25.07 -9.49
C PHE A 460 -1.42 -25.28 -10.63
N LEU A 461 -1.04 -24.94 -11.86
CA LEU A 461 -1.89 -25.12 -13.04
C LEU A 461 -2.14 -26.58 -13.38
N ALA A 462 -1.21 -27.47 -13.05
CA ALA A 462 -1.33 -28.92 -13.27
C ALA A 462 -2.00 -29.66 -12.09
N GLY A 463 -2.36 -28.96 -11.02
CA GLY A 463 -2.99 -29.56 -9.84
C GLY A 463 -2.09 -30.58 -9.13
N ARG A 464 -0.80 -30.34 -9.01
CA ARG A 464 0.16 -31.27 -8.41
C ARG A 464 1.10 -30.60 -7.41
N GLN A 465 1.68 -31.41 -6.50
CA GLN A 465 2.69 -30.94 -5.54
C GLN A 465 3.98 -30.57 -6.27
N SER A 466 4.60 -29.44 -5.89
CA SER A 466 5.93 -29.10 -6.34
C SER A 466 6.98 -29.96 -5.63
N SER A 467 7.78 -30.69 -6.39
CA SER A 467 8.84 -31.54 -5.85
C SER A 467 10.01 -30.73 -5.29
N SER A 468 10.20 -29.52 -5.80
CA SER A 468 11.19 -28.55 -5.34
C SER A 468 10.70 -27.14 -5.65
N LEU A 469 11.16 -26.15 -4.87
CA LEU A 469 10.89 -24.75 -5.11
C LEU A 469 12.14 -24.05 -5.69
N PRO A 470 12.00 -23.12 -6.65
CA PRO A 470 13.11 -22.28 -7.10
C PRO A 470 13.62 -21.40 -5.96
N ARG A 471 14.81 -20.82 -6.16
CA ARG A 471 15.32 -19.77 -5.25
C ARG A 471 14.36 -18.60 -5.23
N SER A 472 14.19 -17.99 -4.06
CA SER A 472 13.30 -16.85 -3.83
C SER A 472 14.00 -15.76 -3.05
N SER A 473 13.48 -14.55 -3.18
CA SER A 473 13.89 -13.42 -2.36
C SER A 473 13.25 -13.41 -0.96
N TYR A 474 12.28 -14.28 -0.68
CA TYR A 474 11.57 -14.33 0.59
C TYR A 474 12.44 -14.93 1.69
N THR A 475 12.95 -14.06 2.57
CA THR A 475 13.97 -14.42 3.57
C THR A 475 13.51 -15.35 4.71
N PRO A 476 12.24 -15.34 5.18
CA PRO A 476 11.81 -16.25 6.24
C PRO A 476 11.78 -17.73 5.82
N GLY A 477 11.92 -18.03 4.52
CA GLY A 477 11.86 -19.37 3.97
C GLY A 477 10.50 -19.70 3.33
N LEU A 478 10.46 -20.80 2.60
CA LEU A 478 9.27 -21.25 1.88
C LEU A 478 8.93 -22.70 2.21
N VAL A 479 7.65 -23.01 2.28
CA VAL A 479 7.12 -24.36 2.46
C VAL A 479 6.40 -24.77 1.18
N ALA A 480 6.79 -25.90 0.57
CA ALA A 480 6.07 -26.44 -0.59
C ALA A 480 4.66 -26.87 -0.18
N SER A 481 3.65 -26.21 -0.73
CA SER A 481 2.25 -26.39 -0.34
C SER A 481 1.34 -26.37 -1.57
N ARG A 482 0.24 -27.13 -1.52
CA ARG A 482 -0.78 -27.21 -2.56
C ARG A 482 -1.73 -26.01 -2.47
N LEU A 483 -1.29 -24.82 -2.93
CA LEU A 483 -2.10 -23.60 -2.93
C LEU A 483 -3.44 -23.79 -3.65
N ASP A 484 -3.47 -24.61 -4.68
CA ASP A 484 -4.66 -24.96 -5.46
C ASP A 484 -5.74 -25.72 -4.66
N LEU A 485 -5.37 -26.34 -3.54
CA LEU A 485 -6.31 -27.09 -2.70
C LEU A 485 -6.90 -26.28 -1.56
N TRP A 486 -6.12 -25.44 -0.90
CA TRP A 486 -6.57 -24.74 0.31
C TRP A 486 -6.92 -23.26 0.11
N LEU A 487 -6.42 -22.61 -0.95
CA LEU A 487 -6.95 -21.28 -1.28
C LEU A 487 -8.47 -21.39 -1.55
N PRO A 488 -9.25 -20.35 -1.21
CA PRO A 488 -10.67 -20.34 -1.52
C PRO A 488 -10.90 -20.75 -2.99
N PRO A 489 -11.79 -21.71 -3.28
CA PRO A 489 -11.94 -22.27 -4.64
C PRO A 489 -12.20 -21.21 -5.72
N PHE A 490 -12.94 -20.15 -5.37
CA PHE A 490 -13.19 -19.05 -6.31
C PHE A 490 -11.92 -18.23 -6.61
N VAL A 491 -10.97 -18.15 -5.67
CA VAL A 491 -9.67 -17.48 -5.86
C VAL A 491 -8.76 -18.37 -6.70
N ALA A 492 -8.56 -19.65 -6.28
CA ALA A 492 -7.66 -20.57 -6.95
C ALA A 492 -8.01 -20.75 -8.44
N ARG A 493 -9.31 -21.00 -8.75
CA ARG A 493 -9.79 -21.15 -10.13
C ARG A 493 -9.55 -19.89 -10.97
N ARG A 494 -9.88 -18.72 -10.43
CA ARG A 494 -9.70 -17.45 -11.17
C ARG A 494 -8.24 -17.09 -11.37
N LEU A 495 -7.37 -17.39 -10.40
CA LEU A 495 -5.92 -17.24 -10.58
C LEU A 495 -5.41 -18.12 -11.72
N ALA A 496 -5.83 -19.40 -11.77
CA ALA A 496 -5.41 -20.32 -12.82
C ALA A 496 -5.79 -19.82 -14.22
N GLU A 497 -7.04 -19.38 -14.41
CA GLU A 497 -7.48 -18.82 -15.70
C GLU A 497 -6.85 -17.46 -15.99
N GLY A 498 -6.63 -16.63 -14.97
CA GLY A 498 -5.92 -15.36 -15.09
C GLY A 498 -4.48 -15.54 -15.57
N PHE A 499 -3.74 -16.52 -15.02
CA PHE A 499 -2.37 -16.81 -15.47
C PHE A 499 -2.33 -17.24 -16.94
N LYS A 500 -3.27 -18.08 -17.38
CA LYS A 500 -3.38 -18.45 -18.80
C LYS A 500 -3.67 -17.26 -19.70
N ALA A 501 -4.54 -16.35 -19.26
CA ALA A 501 -4.84 -15.12 -19.99
C ALA A 501 -3.62 -14.16 -20.03
N PHE A 502 -2.86 -14.10 -18.96
CA PHE A 502 -1.64 -13.29 -18.91
C PHE A 502 -0.54 -13.81 -19.82
N ASP A 503 -0.35 -15.14 -19.88
CA ASP A 503 0.64 -15.76 -20.78
C ASP A 503 0.33 -15.51 -22.26
N LYS A 504 -0.96 -15.39 -22.64
CA LYS A 504 -1.34 -14.99 -24.01
C LYS A 504 -0.82 -13.60 -24.39
N ASN A 505 -0.87 -12.66 -23.42
CA ASN A 505 -0.49 -11.26 -23.64
C ASN A 505 1.01 -11.01 -23.38
N MET A 506 1.61 -11.84 -22.53
CA MET A 506 3.00 -11.76 -22.06
C MET A 506 3.62 -13.14 -22.11
N LYS A 507 3.91 -13.63 -23.32
CA LYS A 507 4.36 -15.00 -23.57
C LYS A 507 5.61 -15.35 -22.78
N GLY A 508 5.54 -16.45 -21.99
CA GLY A 508 6.57 -16.87 -21.04
C GLY A 508 6.33 -16.42 -19.60
N PHE A 509 5.19 -15.77 -19.31
CA PHE A 509 4.78 -15.49 -17.94
C PHE A 509 4.58 -16.77 -17.13
N ILE A 510 3.95 -17.79 -17.73
CA ILE A 510 3.92 -19.15 -17.18
C ILE A 510 5.28 -19.79 -17.45
N SER A 511 6.04 -20.01 -16.39
CA SER A 511 7.40 -20.55 -16.43
C SER A 511 7.63 -21.54 -15.28
N PRO A 512 8.50 -22.56 -15.46
CA PRO A 512 8.95 -23.40 -14.35
C PRO A 512 9.62 -22.65 -13.22
N ASP A 513 10.18 -21.47 -13.50
CA ASP A 513 10.85 -20.60 -12.54
C ASP A 513 9.88 -19.60 -11.87
N ALA A 514 8.64 -19.51 -12.33
CA ALA A 514 7.60 -18.70 -11.71
C ALA A 514 7.12 -19.34 -10.42
N LEU A 515 7.20 -18.59 -9.32
CA LEU A 515 6.84 -19.04 -7.99
C LEU A 515 5.62 -18.28 -7.47
N LEU A 516 4.63 -19.00 -6.98
CA LEU A 516 3.47 -18.47 -6.26
C LEU A 516 3.76 -18.53 -4.77
N ILE A 517 3.66 -17.42 -4.07
CA ILE A 517 3.87 -17.30 -2.62
C ILE A 517 2.58 -16.73 -2.02
N ALA A 518 1.97 -17.42 -1.08
CA ALA A 518 0.69 -17.00 -0.48
C ALA A 518 0.91 -16.41 0.92
N SER A 519 -0.01 -15.57 1.34
CA SER A 519 -1.11 -14.94 0.62
C SER A 519 -0.92 -13.42 0.54
N GLU A 520 -1.36 -12.82 -0.55
CA GLU A 520 -1.50 -11.37 -0.69
C GLU A 520 -2.96 -11.00 -0.37
N THR A 521 -3.20 -10.37 0.78
CA THR A 521 -4.54 -10.08 1.30
C THR A 521 -4.79 -8.61 1.57
N ARG A 522 -3.72 -7.80 1.53
CA ARG A 522 -3.75 -6.40 1.98
C ARG A 522 -3.55 -5.41 0.83
N THR A 523 -4.19 -5.67 -0.31
CA THR A 523 -4.17 -4.75 -1.47
C THR A 523 -5.03 -3.51 -1.26
N SER A 524 -6.12 -3.64 -0.50
CA SER A 524 -7.03 -2.54 -0.12
C SER A 524 -7.89 -2.96 1.07
N THR A 525 -8.54 -1.99 1.73
CA THR A 525 -9.48 -2.30 2.81
C THR A 525 -10.78 -2.91 2.26
N PRO A 526 -11.35 -3.92 2.93
CA PRO A 526 -12.70 -4.43 2.66
C PRO A 526 -13.82 -3.59 3.27
N VAL A 527 -13.50 -2.51 3.97
CA VAL A 527 -14.45 -1.61 4.64
C VAL A 527 -14.21 -0.18 4.18
N ARG A 528 -15.26 0.60 4.03
CA ARG A 528 -15.19 2.04 3.83
C ARG A 528 -15.77 2.75 5.04
N ILE A 529 -15.08 3.78 5.51
CA ILE A 529 -15.60 4.72 6.49
C ILE A 529 -16.35 5.80 5.72
N LEU A 530 -17.66 5.91 5.98
CA LEU A 530 -18.52 6.89 5.31
C LEU A 530 -18.21 8.30 5.84
N ARG A 531 -18.05 9.22 4.93
CA ARG A 531 -17.81 10.64 5.24
C ARG A 531 -18.54 11.53 4.24
N ASP A 532 -18.87 12.72 4.63
CA ASP A 532 -19.36 13.74 3.72
C ASP A 532 -18.30 14.10 2.67
N LYS A 533 -18.71 14.28 1.43
CA LYS A 533 -17.80 14.52 0.30
C LYS A 533 -17.20 15.92 0.29
N ALA A 534 -17.87 16.90 0.87
CA ALA A 534 -17.42 18.30 0.89
C ALA A 534 -16.65 18.62 2.17
N THR A 535 -17.17 18.19 3.33
CA THR A 535 -16.59 18.48 4.64
C THR A 535 -15.56 17.46 5.08
N PHE A 536 -15.52 16.26 4.47
CA PHE A 536 -14.69 15.11 4.87
C PHE A 536 -14.99 14.57 6.28
N GLU A 537 -16.00 15.11 6.95
CA GLU A 537 -16.40 14.70 8.29
C GLU A 537 -17.08 13.32 8.25
N CYS A 538 -16.79 12.48 9.24
CA CYS A 538 -17.36 11.14 9.37
C CYS A 538 -18.88 11.22 9.58
N MET A 539 -19.65 10.41 8.86
CA MET A 539 -21.10 10.39 9.00
C MET A 539 -21.50 9.95 10.41
N GLY A 540 -22.25 10.80 11.11
CA GLY A 540 -22.76 10.55 12.46
C GLY A 540 -21.71 10.69 13.58
N LEU A 541 -20.47 11.08 13.28
CA LEU A 541 -19.41 11.39 14.25
C LEU A 541 -18.75 12.71 13.86
N ALA A 542 -19.31 13.82 14.34
CA ALA A 542 -18.79 15.15 14.07
C ALA A 542 -17.36 15.31 14.58
N ARG A 543 -16.55 16.16 13.93
CA ARG A 543 -15.14 16.44 14.24
C ARG A 543 -14.20 15.24 14.09
N LEU A 544 -14.64 14.14 13.47
CA LEU A 544 -13.81 13.02 13.05
C LEU A 544 -13.64 13.04 11.52
N TYR A 545 -12.39 13.06 11.04
CA TYR A 545 -12.04 13.19 9.63
C TYR A 545 -11.26 11.96 9.14
N PRO A 546 -11.95 10.89 8.70
CA PRO A 546 -11.29 9.69 8.18
C PRO A 546 -10.65 9.96 6.83
N CYS A 547 -9.36 9.62 6.69
CA CYS A 547 -8.61 9.82 5.46
C CYS A 547 -7.61 8.69 5.19
N GLY A 548 -7.02 8.71 4.01
CA GLY A 548 -6.04 7.75 3.59
C GLY A 548 -6.64 6.40 3.20
N GLU A 549 -5.79 5.39 3.14
CA GLU A 549 -6.14 4.05 2.70
C GLU A 549 -7.11 3.35 3.66
N GLY A 550 -6.96 3.60 4.97
CA GLY A 550 -7.85 3.06 5.99
C GLY A 550 -9.28 3.56 5.90
N SER A 551 -9.50 4.76 5.40
CA SER A 551 -10.87 5.25 5.16
C SER A 551 -11.56 4.59 3.96
N GLY A 552 -10.83 3.83 3.12
CA GLY A 552 -11.34 3.18 1.92
C GLY A 552 -11.51 4.12 0.71
N TRP A 553 -11.02 5.36 0.79
CA TRP A 553 -11.14 6.37 -0.28
C TRP A 553 -9.86 6.54 -1.11
N SER A 554 -8.72 6.07 -0.63
CA SER A 554 -7.45 6.13 -1.34
C SER A 554 -6.74 4.77 -1.39
N GLY A 555 -5.65 4.67 -2.14
CA GLY A 555 -4.80 3.48 -2.22
C GLY A 555 -3.41 3.86 -2.73
N GLY A 556 -2.39 3.70 -1.90
CA GLY A 556 -1.02 4.06 -2.19
C GLY A 556 -0.60 5.45 -1.67
N ILE A 557 0.70 5.74 -1.72
CA ILE A 557 1.35 6.86 -1.02
C ILE A 557 0.76 8.21 -1.44
N VAL A 558 0.76 8.53 -2.74
CA VAL A 558 0.37 9.86 -3.23
C VAL A 558 -1.12 10.12 -3.03
N SER A 559 -1.98 9.14 -3.33
CA SER A 559 -3.42 9.32 -3.13
C SER A 559 -3.80 9.46 -1.67
N SER A 560 -3.07 8.77 -0.76
CA SER A 560 -3.28 8.92 0.69
C SER A 560 -2.79 10.27 1.18
N ALA A 561 -1.65 10.76 0.69
CA ALA A 561 -1.13 12.09 0.99
C ALA A 561 -2.13 13.19 0.58
N MET A 562 -2.62 13.14 -0.66
CA MET A 562 -3.66 14.06 -1.14
C MET A 562 -4.94 14.01 -0.30
N ASP A 563 -5.37 12.80 0.08
CA ASP A 563 -6.58 12.61 0.87
C ASP A 563 -6.43 13.20 2.28
N GLY A 564 -5.25 13.05 2.89
CA GLY A 564 -4.90 13.68 4.16
C GLY A 564 -4.87 15.22 4.08
N GLN A 565 -4.25 15.77 3.02
CA GLN A 565 -4.28 17.22 2.76
C GLN A 565 -5.70 17.75 2.60
N ASN A 566 -6.55 17.04 1.86
CA ASN A 566 -7.93 17.46 1.62
C ASN A 566 -8.76 17.41 2.91
N ALA A 567 -8.62 16.35 3.71
CA ALA A 567 -9.31 16.23 4.99
C ALA A 567 -8.91 17.36 5.95
N ALA A 568 -7.60 17.66 6.03
CA ALA A 568 -7.11 18.78 6.84
C ALA A 568 -7.57 20.14 6.30
N ALA A 569 -7.59 20.33 4.99
CA ALA A 569 -8.06 21.57 4.37
C ALA A 569 -9.57 21.81 4.63
N ALA A 570 -10.40 20.76 4.53
CA ALA A 570 -11.81 20.83 4.83
C ALA A 570 -12.07 21.15 6.31
N LEU A 571 -11.31 20.49 7.21
CA LEU A 571 -11.33 20.78 8.64
C LEU A 571 -10.97 22.25 8.94
N LEU A 572 -9.90 22.75 8.34
CA LEU A 572 -9.47 24.16 8.50
C LEU A 572 -10.52 25.15 8.02
N GLY A 573 -11.30 24.82 6.98
CA GLY A 573 -12.42 25.63 6.52
C GLY A 573 -13.58 25.74 7.52
N GLN A 574 -13.67 24.84 8.50
CA GLN A 574 -14.68 24.86 9.56
C GLN A 574 -14.20 25.59 10.82
N PHE A 575 -12.90 25.82 10.96
CA PHE A 575 -12.38 26.65 12.02
C PHE A 575 -12.59 28.13 11.65
N SER A 576 -13.19 28.87 12.54
CA SER A 576 -13.21 30.35 12.46
C SER A 576 -11.82 30.87 12.78
N ILE A 577 -10.92 30.87 11.76
CA ILE A 577 -9.52 31.33 11.88
C ILE A 577 -9.38 32.63 11.09
#